data_3c5bee4151f1e57c11339be3a3e5995b
#
_entry.id   3c5bee4151f1e57c11339be3a3e5995b
#
_cell.length_a   1.000
_cell.length_b   1.000
_cell.length_c   1.000
_cell.angle_alpha   90.00
_cell.angle_beta   90.00
_cell.angle_gamma   90.00
#
_symmetry.space_group_name_H-M   'P 1'
#
loop_
_entity.id
_entity.type
_entity.pdbx_description
1 polymer ?
#
loop_
_entity_poly.entity_id
_entity_poly.type
_entity_poly.pdbx_seq_one_letter_code
_entity_poly.pdbx_strand_id
1 'polypeptide(L)'
;MNIHNNPGPAAAPATDPVTTIVAGFNLKTPGSKRAAAYNRDFLSDKSSIGLPFTMQTKEALYPIVATHAEGAYLQDVDNNKYVDILMGLGTNLFGHNPPFIRTAIEAQLARGFALGPQSDLAGETAELFCRITGKDRVTFSNTGTEAVQTAMRIARAATGRNKIVLFTGSYHGHSDPALHKATKLEYIRRGALLRSHPAWLVALKPLLKRMVLTKAVPGFSGVAPSSARDIVLLEYGNPRSIDYIRRHGESLAGVLVEPVQSRNPELQPREFLHELRSVTEKTGSALIFDEMITGFRVAPGGAQSHFGIDADIATYGKIAGGGLPLSLIAGKGRFMDFVDGGAWAYGDSSFPKVAPTFFAGTYCRHPLALAAAKAVATRLLEDGPVLQENLNARTKAFVERLNGTLKDAGLPVAFMSFGSFFAISAARSRISPQAVTMLSFLLLTSGVHLRAGDRGGFLSTAHSDDDITFVHDAVLQGLTALADHRLLDRH
;
A
#
# COMPACT_ATOMS: atom_id res chain seq x y z
N MET A 1 -9.32 21.75 -73.14
CA MET A 1 -10.27 21.51 -72.05
C MET A 1 -9.52 20.78 -70.94
N ASN A 2 -9.04 21.55 -69.94
CA ASN A 2 -8.35 20.96 -68.77
C ASN A 2 -9.40 20.82 -67.65
N ILE A 3 -9.67 19.58 -67.26
CA ILE A 3 -10.53 19.26 -66.12
C ILE A 3 -9.66 19.36 -64.90
N HIS A 4 -9.88 20.41 -64.11
CA HIS A 4 -9.29 20.54 -62.77
C HIS A 4 -9.87 19.46 -61.84
N ASN A 5 -9.04 18.48 -61.44
CA ASN A 5 -9.31 17.63 -60.28
C ASN A 5 -9.18 18.49 -59.04
N ASN A 6 -10.31 18.80 -58.41
CA ASN A 6 -10.37 19.42 -57.09
C ASN A 6 -10.14 18.29 -56.07
N PRO A 7 -9.05 18.27 -55.28
CA PRO A 7 -8.92 17.30 -54.18
C PRO A 7 -9.99 17.68 -53.14
N GLY A 8 -10.88 16.74 -52.83
CA GLY A 8 -11.85 16.88 -51.78
C GLY A 8 -11.19 17.27 -50.44
N PRO A 9 -11.96 17.82 -49.48
CA PRO A 9 -11.40 18.30 -48.22
C PRO A 9 -10.64 17.15 -47.54
N ALA A 10 -9.37 17.42 -47.22
CA ALA A 10 -8.54 16.50 -46.45
C ALA A 10 -9.25 16.21 -45.13
N ALA A 11 -9.47 14.92 -44.83
CA ALA A 11 -10.02 14.50 -43.57
C ALA A 11 -9.20 15.15 -42.43
N ALA A 12 -9.88 15.81 -41.50
CA ALA A 12 -9.22 16.41 -40.33
C ALA A 12 -8.34 15.32 -39.67
N PRO A 13 -7.11 15.65 -39.26
CA PRO A 13 -6.23 14.67 -38.64
C PRO A 13 -6.96 14.07 -37.43
N ALA A 14 -7.05 12.73 -37.40
CA ALA A 14 -7.66 12.00 -36.30
C ALA A 14 -7.00 12.46 -35.00
N THR A 15 -7.77 13.03 -34.07
CA THR A 15 -7.26 13.51 -32.79
C THR A 15 -6.64 12.35 -32.04
N ASP A 16 -5.40 12.49 -31.57
CA ASP A 16 -4.72 11.46 -30.79
C ASP A 16 -5.61 11.01 -29.60
N PRO A 17 -5.87 9.70 -29.44
CA PRO A 17 -6.75 9.17 -28.40
C PRO A 17 -6.37 9.62 -26.98
N VAL A 18 -5.09 9.72 -26.66
CA VAL A 18 -4.62 10.22 -25.37
C VAL A 18 -5.06 11.67 -25.15
N THR A 19 -4.92 12.51 -26.16
CA THR A 19 -5.35 13.91 -26.12
C THR A 19 -6.87 14.01 -25.91
N THR A 20 -7.66 13.14 -26.54
CA THR A 20 -9.12 13.10 -26.38
C THR A 20 -9.51 12.73 -24.94
N ILE A 21 -8.91 11.69 -24.36
CA ILE A 21 -9.19 11.26 -22.99
C ILE A 21 -8.79 12.35 -21.98
N VAL A 22 -7.61 12.96 -22.15
CA VAL A 22 -7.12 14.07 -21.31
C VAL A 22 -8.05 15.29 -21.40
N ALA A 23 -8.54 15.62 -22.59
CA ALA A 23 -9.50 16.72 -22.78
C ALA A 23 -10.81 16.45 -22.05
N GLY A 24 -11.35 15.24 -22.13
CA GLY A 24 -12.57 14.83 -21.39
C GLY A 24 -12.41 14.98 -19.87
N PHE A 25 -11.28 14.55 -19.32
CA PHE A 25 -10.96 14.73 -17.90
C PHE A 25 -10.89 16.23 -17.52
N ASN A 26 -10.20 17.05 -18.32
CA ASN A 26 -10.10 18.49 -18.08
C ASN A 26 -11.45 19.21 -18.13
N LEU A 27 -12.35 18.81 -19.02
CA LEU A 27 -13.70 19.36 -19.12
C LEU A 27 -14.54 19.06 -17.87
N LYS A 28 -14.35 17.89 -17.27
CA LYS A 28 -15.08 17.47 -16.07
C LYS A 28 -14.55 18.14 -14.80
N THR A 29 -13.24 18.46 -14.75
CA THR A 29 -12.55 18.88 -13.51
C THR A 29 -11.82 20.23 -13.65
N PRO A 30 -12.44 21.28 -14.22
CA PRO A 30 -11.79 22.57 -14.45
C PRO A 30 -11.42 23.27 -13.15
N GLY A 31 -12.18 23.13 -12.07
CA GLY A 31 -11.90 23.70 -10.76
C GLY A 31 -10.68 23.06 -10.10
N SER A 32 -10.59 21.73 -10.13
CA SER A 32 -9.41 21.01 -9.65
C SER A 32 -8.14 21.43 -10.42
N LYS A 33 -8.25 21.61 -11.74
CA LYS A 33 -7.13 22.11 -12.56
C LYS A 33 -6.71 23.52 -12.18
N ARG A 34 -7.66 24.45 -11.99
CA ARG A 34 -7.38 25.83 -11.53
C ARG A 34 -6.72 25.84 -10.15
N ALA A 35 -7.24 25.05 -9.21
CA ALA A 35 -6.66 24.93 -7.87
C ALA A 35 -5.22 24.42 -7.93
N ALA A 36 -4.94 23.39 -8.74
CA ALA A 36 -3.58 22.88 -8.92
C ALA A 36 -2.65 23.91 -9.57
N ALA A 37 -3.12 24.69 -10.54
CA ALA A 37 -2.35 25.76 -11.15
C ALA A 37 -1.97 26.83 -10.13
N TYR A 38 -2.93 27.28 -9.31
CA TYR A 38 -2.69 28.24 -8.23
C TYR A 38 -1.73 27.70 -7.16
N ASN A 39 -1.96 26.44 -6.71
CA ASN A 39 -1.16 25.85 -5.64
C ASN A 39 0.31 25.63 -6.04
N ARG A 40 0.61 25.54 -7.35
CA ARG A 40 1.95 25.19 -7.86
C ARG A 40 3.03 26.17 -7.44
N ASP A 41 2.68 27.42 -7.19
CA ASP A 41 3.62 28.44 -6.74
C ASP A 41 3.98 28.33 -5.25
N PHE A 42 3.14 27.64 -4.45
CA PHE A 42 3.26 27.59 -2.99
C PHE A 42 3.38 26.16 -2.43
N LEU A 43 2.73 25.19 -3.07
CA LEU A 43 2.65 23.81 -2.58
C LEU A 43 3.53 22.88 -3.42
N SER A 44 4.61 22.40 -2.83
CA SER A 44 5.45 21.35 -3.41
C SER A 44 4.89 19.98 -3.02
N ASP A 45 3.93 19.46 -3.79
CA ASP A 45 3.36 18.12 -3.58
C ASP A 45 3.43 17.26 -4.83
N LYS A 46 3.86 16.01 -4.64
CA LYS A 46 3.85 14.98 -5.65
C LYS A 46 3.00 13.78 -5.24
N SER A 47 2.62 13.67 -3.98
CA SER A 47 1.98 12.46 -3.43
C SER A 47 0.57 12.24 -3.97
N SER A 48 -0.16 13.30 -4.22
CA SER A 48 -1.52 13.29 -4.77
C SER A 48 -1.57 13.03 -6.29
N ILE A 49 -0.41 13.13 -6.99
CA ILE A 49 -0.29 12.85 -8.42
C ILE A 49 0.48 11.54 -8.60
N GLY A 50 -0.21 10.45 -8.93
CA GLY A 50 0.38 9.12 -9.10
C GLY A 50 1.29 8.95 -10.32
N LEU A 51 1.41 9.96 -11.20
CA LEU A 51 2.05 9.87 -12.50
C LEU A 51 3.39 10.62 -12.61
N PRO A 52 4.34 10.13 -13.42
CA PRO A 52 5.47 10.92 -13.86
C PRO A 52 5.00 11.99 -14.86
N PHE A 53 5.75 13.10 -14.95
CA PHE A 53 5.52 14.13 -15.95
C PHE A 53 5.82 13.59 -17.35
N THR A 54 4.88 13.80 -18.29
CA THR A 54 5.07 13.64 -19.74
C THR A 54 4.35 14.78 -20.46
N MET A 55 4.80 15.15 -21.64
CA MET A 55 4.12 16.20 -22.43
C MET A 55 2.70 15.78 -22.84
N GLN A 56 2.45 14.49 -23.08
CA GLN A 56 1.12 13.97 -23.43
C GLN A 56 0.12 14.08 -22.29
N THR A 57 0.57 13.89 -21.01
CA THR A 57 -0.31 13.92 -19.84
C THR A 57 -0.21 15.24 -19.06
N LYS A 58 0.62 16.20 -19.50
CA LYS A 58 0.87 17.47 -18.81
C LYS A 58 -0.42 18.17 -18.38
N GLU A 59 -1.40 18.23 -19.29
CA GLU A 59 -2.66 18.94 -19.05
C GLU A 59 -3.60 18.24 -18.05
N ALA A 60 -3.35 16.96 -17.72
CA ALA A 60 -4.09 16.19 -16.72
C ALA A 60 -3.23 15.87 -15.48
N LEU A 61 -2.05 16.50 -15.33
CA LEU A 61 -1.13 16.24 -14.23
C LEU A 61 -1.51 17.07 -12.99
N TYR A 62 -2.70 16.81 -12.45
CA TYR A 62 -3.21 17.39 -11.22
C TYR A 62 -4.15 16.41 -10.49
N PRO A 63 -4.27 16.50 -9.15
CA PRO A 63 -5.21 15.66 -8.39
C PRO A 63 -6.63 16.25 -8.46
N ILE A 64 -7.63 15.38 -8.21
CA ILE A 64 -8.97 15.83 -7.85
C ILE A 64 -8.89 16.57 -6.50
N VAL A 65 -9.52 17.73 -6.41
CA VAL A 65 -9.61 18.51 -5.17
C VAL A 65 -10.97 18.27 -4.54
N ALA A 66 -10.99 17.39 -3.53
CA ALA A 66 -12.21 17.03 -2.80
C ALA A 66 -12.61 18.12 -1.80
N THR A 67 -13.92 18.38 -1.69
CA THR A 67 -14.54 19.30 -0.72
C THR A 67 -15.35 18.56 0.33
N HIS A 68 -15.87 17.37 -0.01
CA HIS A 68 -16.69 16.56 0.88
C HIS A 68 -16.43 15.08 0.67
N ALA A 69 -16.55 14.29 1.76
CA ALA A 69 -16.39 12.84 1.70
C ALA A 69 -17.30 12.18 2.75
N GLU A 70 -18.15 11.24 2.31
CA GLU A 70 -19.05 10.50 3.19
C GLU A 70 -19.34 9.10 2.63
N GLY A 71 -19.33 8.08 3.48
CA GLY A 71 -19.58 6.70 3.08
C GLY A 71 -18.59 6.23 2.00
N ALA A 72 -19.12 5.79 0.87
CA ALA A 72 -18.31 5.37 -0.29
C ALA A 72 -17.98 6.52 -1.27
N TYR A 73 -18.31 7.79 -0.94
CA TYR A 73 -18.33 8.86 -1.92
C TYR A 73 -17.39 10.01 -1.59
N LEU A 74 -16.87 10.63 -2.66
CA LEU A 74 -16.21 11.93 -2.65
C LEU A 74 -16.99 12.92 -3.51
N GLN A 75 -16.93 14.20 -3.15
CA GLN A 75 -17.37 15.32 -3.99
C GLN A 75 -16.19 16.27 -4.19
N ASP A 76 -15.95 16.69 -5.43
CA ASP A 76 -14.88 17.64 -5.76
C ASP A 76 -15.36 19.10 -5.81
N VAL A 77 -14.43 20.01 -6.04
CA VAL A 77 -14.70 21.47 -6.17
C VAL A 77 -15.58 21.83 -7.38
N ASP A 78 -15.73 20.91 -8.32
CA ASP A 78 -16.57 21.05 -9.49
C ASP A 78 -17.96 20.43 -9.29
N ASN A 79 -18.29 19.98 -8.05
CA ASN A 79 -19.51 19.29 -7.66
C ASN A 79 -19.69 17.90 -8.32
N ASN A 80 -18.63 17.31 -8.86
CA ASN A 80 -18.69 15.94 -9.31
C ASN A 80 -18.73 14.98 -8.11
N LYS A 81 -19.64 14.02 -8.14
CA LYS A 81 -19.68 12.92 -7.17
C LYS A 81 -19.00 11.69 -7.74
N TYR A 82 -18.17 11.04 -6.91
CA TYR A 82 -17.42 9.85 -7.26
C TYR A 82 -17.69 8.72 -6.28
N VAL A 83 -17.83 7.49 -6.77
CA VAL A 83 -17.63 6.29 -5.95
C VAL A 83 -16.12 6.16 -5.74
N ASP A 84 -15.65 6.23 -4.49
CA ASP A 84 -14.22 6.20 -4.17
C ASP A 84 -13.72 4.78 -3.93
N ILE A 85 -12.97 4.24 -4.86
CA ILE A 85 -12.28 2.95 -4.70
C ILE A 85 -10.81 3.11 -4.25
N LEU A 86 -10.29 4.33 -4.10
CA LEU A 86 -8.99 4.56 -3.50
C LEU A 86 -9.05 4.44 -1.98
N MET A 87 -10.15 4.92 -1.37
CA MET A 87 -10.42 4.84 0.07
C MET A 87 -9.24 5.28 0.94
N GLY A 88 -8.63 6.42 0.60
CA GLY A 88 -7.46 6.93 1.32
C GLY A 88 -6.26 5.98 1.26
N LEU A 89 -5.98 5.36 0.11
CA LEU A 89 -4.97 4.31 -0.06
C LEU A 89 -5.21 3.11 0.88
N GLY A 90 -6.49 2.77 1.08
CA GLY A 90 -6.92 1.66 1.92
C GLY A 90 -7.10 2.00 3.41
N THR A 91 -7.07 3.27 3.80
CA THR A 91 -7.30 3.69 5.18
C THR A 91 -8.77 3.52 5.61
N ASN A 92 -9.71 3.86 4.72
CA ASN A 92 -11.13 4.00 5.03
C ASN A 92 -11.88 2.66 4.89
N LEU A 93 -11.56 1.68 5.74
CA LEU A 93 -12.24 0.38 5.77
C LEU A 93 -13.75 0.54 6.01
N PHE A 94 -14.14 1.50 6.84
CA PHE A 94 -15.52 1.79 7.22
C PHE A 94 -16.17 2.90 6.37
N GLY A 95 -15.53 3.29 5.26
CA GLY A 95 -15.94 4.45 4.48
C GLY A 95 -15.38 5.77 5.00
N HIS A 96 -15.77 6.85 4.33
CA HIS A 96 -15.46 8.21 4.76
C HIS A 96 -16.40 8.63 5.90
N ASN A 97 -15.85 9.38 6.86
CA ASN A 97 -16.61 10.02 7.96
C ASN A 97 -17.61 9.07 8.67
N PRO A 98 -17.24 7.83 9.05
CA PRO A 98 -18.19 6.92 9.68
C PRO A 98 -18.65 7.47 11.03
N PRO A 99 -19.98 7.40 11.37
CA PRO A 99 -20.55 8.05 12.55
C PRO A 99 -19.86 7.71 13.86
N PHE A 100 -19.46 6.46 14.08
CA PHE A 100 -18.83 6.03 15.33
C PHE A 100 -17.44 6.65 15.54
N ILE A 101 -16.65 6.84 14.47
CA ILE A 101 -15.34 7.54 14.55
C ILE A 101 -15.58 9.04 14.76
N ARG A 102 -16.50 9.64 14.00
CA ARG A 102 -16.84 11.05 14.13
C ARG A 102 -17.28 11.37 15.56
N THR A 103 -18.19 10.62 16.13
CA THR A 103 -18.66 10.80 17.51
C THR A 103 -17.51 10.72 18.52
N ALA A 104 -16.58 9.78 18.37
CA ALA A 104 -15.43 9.67 19.25
C ALA A 104 -14.49 10.88 19.16
N ILE A 105 -14.27 11.39 17.93
CA ILE A 105 -13.46 12.60 17.69
C ILE A 105 -14.14 13.83 18.28
N GLU A 106 -15.44 14.03 18.05
CA GLU A 106 -16.23 15.17 18.58
C GLU A 106 -16.24 15.17 20.12
N ALA A 107 -16.41 14.01 20.74
CA ALA A 107 -16.35 13.88 22.19
C ALA A 107 -14.96 14.24 22.74
N GLN A 108 -13.89 13.81 22.09
CA GLN A 108 -12.54 14.17 22.49
C GLN A 108 -12.22 15.65 22.22
N LEU A 109 -12.73 16.20 21.12
CA LEU A 109 -12.56 17.61 20.81
C LEU A 109 -13.19 18.50 21.87
N ALA A 110 -14.37 18.15 22.39
CA ALA A 110 -15.04 18.85 23.50
C ALA A 110 -14.24 18.83 24.80
N ARG A 111 -13.42 17.80 25.04
CA ARG A 111 -12.49 17.68 26.18
C ARG A 111 -11.15 18.44 25.95
N GLY A 112 -10.89 18.85 24.71
CA GLY A 112 -9.60 19.38 24.30
C GLY A 112 -8.54 18.29 24.14
N PHE A 113 -7.33 18.72 23.83
CA PHE A 113 -6.18 17.80 23.68
C PHE A 113 -4.90 18.45 24.20
N ALA A 114 -4.35 17.87 25.25
CA ALA A 114 -3.05 18.27 25.78
C ALA A 114 -1.94 17.46 25.08
N LEU A 115 -0.90 18.15 24.62
CA LEU A 115 0.31 17.53 24.11
C LEU A 115 1.40 17.62 25.18
N GLY A 116 2.19 16.56 25.32
CA GLY A 116 3.22 16.42 26.36
C GLY A 116 2.79 15.50 27.50
N PRO A 117 1.73 15.80 28.29
CA PRO A 117 1.14 14.81 29.19
C PRO A 117 0.57 13.62 28.40
N GLN A 118 0.62 12.43 29.00
CA GLN A 118 0.02 11.25 28.36
C GLN A 118 -1.51 11.33 28.40
N SER A 119 -2.16 11.04 27.27
CA SER A 119 -3.62 10.90 27.22
C SER A 119 -4.08 9.69 28.04
N ASP A 120 -5.21 9.83 28.71
CA ASP A 120 -5.92 8.75 29.42
C ASP A 120 -6.35 7.60 28.47
N LEU A 121 -6.51 7.89 27.18
CA LEU A 121 -6.86 6.90 26.15
C LEU A 121 -5.70 5.97 25.78
N ALA A 122 -4.45 6.32 26.08
CA ALA A 122 -3.29 5.61 25.53
C ALA A 122 -3.20 4.15 25.96
N GLY A 123 -3.37 3.88 27.26
CA GLY A 123 -3.30 2.53 27.83
C GLY A 123 -4.40 1.62 27.30
N GLU A 124 -5.64 2.06 27.37
CA GLU A 124 -6.80 1.30 26.89
C GLU A 124 -6.73 1.03 25.38
N THR A 125 -6.34 2.03 24.59
CA THR A 125 -6.16 1.84 23.14
C THR A 125 -5.07 0.83 22.84
N ALA A 126 -3.95 0.84 23.57
CA ALA A 126 -2.88 -0.13 23.44
C ALA A 126 -3.35 -1.55 23.78
N GLU A 127 -4.11 -1.72 24.86
CA GLU A 127 -4.69 -3.00 25.28
C GLU A 127 -5.59 -3.58 24.18
N LEU A 128 -6.50 -2.77 23.62
CA LEU A 128 -7.37 -3.21 22.54
C LEU A 128 -6.57 -3.72 21.34
N PHE A 129 -5.52 -3.00 20.92
CA PHE A 129 -4.66 -3.46 19.82
C PHE A 129 -3.82 -4.69 20.20
N CYS A 130 -3.37 -4.84 21.45
CA CYS A 130 -2.73 -6.08 21.89
C CYS A 130 -3.69 -7.28 21.72
N ARG A 131 -4.94 -7.13 22.13
CA ARG A 131 -5.98 -8.18 21.99
C ARG A 131 -6.24 -8.53 20.52
N ILE A 132 -6.35 -7.55 19.61
CA ILE A 132 -6.62 -7.78 18.19
C ILE A 132 -5.43 -8.44 17.51
N THR A 133 -4.21 -7.99 17.80
CA THR A 133 -2.99 -8.43 17.12
C THR A 133 -2.37 -9.68 17.73
N GLY A 134 -2.78 -10.06 18.94
CA GLY A 134 -2.17 -11.15 19.71
C GLY A 134 -0.74 -10.85 20.15
N LYS A 135 -0.36 -9.56 20.28
CA LYS A 135 0.98 -9.13 20.71
C LYS A 135 0.98 -8.68 22.17
N ASP A 136 2.14 -8.81 22.80
CA ASP A 136 2.27 -8.50 24.25
C ASP A 136 2.19 -7.01 24.53
N ARG A 137 2.79 -6.18 23.66
CA ARG A 137 2.94 -4.74 23.88
C ARG A 137 2.80 -3.94 22.57
N VAL A 138 2.29 -2.70 22.69
CA VAL A 138 2.07 -1.76 21.60
C VAL A 138 2.67 -0.40 21.94
N THR A 139 3.24 0.26 20.94
CA THR A 139 3.57 1.69 21.00
C THR A 139 3.06 2.41 19.76
N PHE A 140 2.77 3.71 19.85
CA PHE A 140 2.14 4.51 18.81
C PHE A 140 3.14 5.46 18.15
N SER A 141 3.01 5.64 16.84
CA SER A 141 3.69 6.65 16.03
C SER A 141 2.69 7.34 15.10
N ASN A 142 3.11 8.41 14.40
CA ASN A 142 2.19 9.18 13.57
C ASN A 142 2.04 8.58 12.16
N THR A 143 3.11 7.99 11.63
CA THR A 143 3.15 7.51 10.24
C THR A 143 3.70 6.09 10.14
N GLY A 144 3.31 5.38 9.08
CA GLY A 144 3.88 4.06 8.77
C GLY A 144 5.40 4.09 8.59
N THR A 145 5.94 5.19 8.05
CA THR A 145 7.40 5.37 7.93
C THR A 145 8.09 5.37 9.27
N GLU A 146 7.55 6.12 10.25
CA GLU A 146 8.08 6.15 11.62
C GLU A 146 7.97 4.77 12.30
N ALA A 147 6.82 4.10 12.15
CA ALA A 147 6.58 2.78 12.72
C ALA A 147 7.59 1.75 12.19
N VAL A 148 7.77 1.67 10.87
CA VAL A 148 8.73 0.76 10.24
C VAL A 148 10.17 1.08 10.65
N GLN A 149 10.56 2.36 10.63
CA GLN A 149 11.90 2.77 11.03
C GLN A 149 12.18 2.41 12.49
N THR A 150 11.20 2.59 13.36
CA THR A 150 11.29 2.23 14.78
C THR A 150 11.36 0.71 14.97
N ALA A 151 10.54 -0.07 14.25
CA ALA A 151 10.61 -1.54 14.30
C ALA A 151 11.99 -2.07 13.91
N MET A 152 12.61 -1.51 12.86
CA MET A 152 14.00 -1.86 12.50
C MET A 152 15.00 -1.49 13.60
N ARG A 153 14.80 -0.35 14.28
CA ARG A 153 15.66 0.09 15.39
C ARG A 153 15.51 -0.81 16.61
N ILE A 154 14.27 -1.18 16.96
CA ILE A 154 13.98 -2.15 18.04
C ILE A 154 14.67 -3.49 17.75
N ALA A 155 14.56 -4.01 16.53
CA ALA A 155 15.21 -5.25 16.14
C ALA A 155 16.73 -5.18 16.29
N ARG A 156 17.36 -4.06 15.90
CA ARG A 156 18.79 -3.84 16.10
C ARG A 156 19.18 -3.79 17.58
N ALA A 157 18.43 -3.05 18.38
CA ALA A 157 18.69 -2.94 19.82
C ALA A 157 18.56 -4.30 20.53
N ALA A 158 17.50 -5.04 20.22
CA ALA A 158 17.21 -6.33 20.85
C ALA A 158 18.19 -7.44 20.46
N THR A 159 18.74 -7.40 19.25
CA THR A 159 19.67 -8.43 18.77
C THR A 159 21.15 -8.06 18.88
N GLY A 160 21.48 -6.79 19.09
CA GLY A 160 22.86 -6.27 19.02
C GLY A 160 23.46 -6.30 17.61
N ARG A 161 22.63 -6.50 16.57
CA ARG A 161 23.05 -6.67 15.17
C ARG A 161 22.60 -5.47 14.33
N ASN A 162 23.20 -5.25 13.14
CA ASN A 162 22.91 -4.05 12.33
C ASN A 162 22.08 -4.35 11.07
N LYS A 163 22.32 -5.48 10.42
CA LYS A 163 21.77 -5.75 9.10
C LYS A 163 20.29 -6.08 9.13
N ILE A 164 19.53 -5.44 8.23
CA ILE A 164 18.11 -5.73 7.99
C ILE A 164 17.93 -6.26 6.56
N VAL A 165 17.20 -7.35 6.43
CA VAL A 165 16.75 -7.86 5.14
C VAL A 165 15.48 -7.14 4.74
N LEU A 166 15.45 -6.64 3.49
CA LEU A 166 14.26 -6.18 2.79
C LEU A 166 14.04 -7.03 1.54
N PHE A 167 12.82 -7.02 1.01
CA PHE A 167 12.51 -7.74 -0.23
C PHE A 167 12.22 -6.78 -1.38
N THR A 168 12.64 -7.17 -2.58
CA THR A 168 12.37 -6.41 -3.80
C THR A 168 10.87 -6.35 -4.08
N GLY A 169 10.41 -5.20 -4.54
CA GLY A 169 8.99 -4.97 -4.83
C GLY A 169 8.18 -4.45 -3.65
N SER A 170 8.65 -4.59 -2.41
CA SER A 170 7.99 -4.06 -1.22
C SER A 170 8.06 -2.54 -1.13
N TYR A 171 7.14 -1.99 -0.34
CA TYR A 171 7.12 -0.57 0.04
C TYR A 171 6.99 -0.45 1.57
N HIS A 172 7.99 0.17 2.18
CA HIS A 172 8.11 0.29 3.65
C HIS A 172 8.22 1.74 4.12
N GLY A 173 7.49 2.64 3.45
CA GLY A 173 7.57 4.07 3.73
C GLY A 173 8.75 4.75 3.01
N HIS A 174 9.08 5.97 3.44
CA HIS A 174 10.04 6.82 2.74
C HIS A 174 11.27 7.23 3.57
N SER A 175 11.61 6.46 4.62
CA SER A 175 12.90 6.61 5.29
C SER A 175 14.03 6.09 4.39
N ASP A 176 15.20 6.72 4.45
CA ASP A 176 16.35 6.33 3.62
C ASP A 176 16.64 4.82 3.62
N PRO A 177 16.66 4.12 4.79
CA PRO A 177 16.88 2.68 4.81
C PRO A 177 15.83 1.84 4.04
N ALA A 178 14.62 2.37 3.82
CA ALA A 178 13.53 1.70 3.09
C ALA A 178 13.51 2.04 1.59
N LEU A 179 14.23 3.09 1.15
CA LEU A 179 14.23 3.59 -0.22
C LEU A 179 15.34 2.99 -1.09
N HIS A 180 15.54 1.68 -0.99
CA HIS A 180 16.55 0.97 -1.77
C HIS A 180 15.93 0.10 -2.86
N LYS A 181 16.70 -0.13 -3.92
CA LYS A 181 16.35 -1.02 -5.03
C LYS A 181 17.49 -1.98 -5.35
N ALA A 182 17.17 -3.03 -6.09
CA ALA A 182 18.17 -3.95 -6.62
C ALA A 182 19.09 -3.24 -7.64
N THR A 183 20.29 -3.77 -7.77
CA THR A 183 21.26 -3.27 -8.78
C THR A 183 20.75 -3.52 -10.21
N LYS A 184 21.25 -2.76 -11.19
CA LYS A 184 20.96 -3.00 -12.62
C LYS A 184 21.28 -4.45 -13.02
N LEU A 185 22.37 -5.01 -12.50
CA LEU A 185 22.75 -6.39 -12.74
C LEU A 185 21.68 -7.39 -12.29
N GLU A 186 21.04 -7.14 -11.14
CA GLU A 186 19.94 -7.97 -10.64
C GLU A 186 18.70 -7.88 -11.54
N TYR A 187 18.36 -6.70 -12.05
CA TYR A 187 17.27 -6.55 -13.03
C TYR A 187 17.57 -7.27 -14.34
N ILE A 188 18.80 -7.20 -14.83
CA ILE A 188 19.25 -7.94 -16.04
C ILE A 188 19.15 -9.44 -15.79
N ARG A 189 19.66 -9.93 -14.64
CA ARG A 189 19.59 -11.34 -14.24
C ARG A 189 18.14 -11.85 -14.21
N ARG A 190 17.24 -11.10 -13.61
CA ARG A 190 15.81 -11.46 -13.57
C ARG A 190 15.16 -11.43 -14.94
N GLY A 191 15.44 -10.40 -15.72
CA GLY A 191 14.97 -10.31 -17.10
C GLY A 191 15.41 -11.51 -17.94
N ALA A 192 16.67 -11.94 -17.79
CA ALA A 192 17.21 -13.13 -18.44
C ALA A 192 16.56 -14.44 -18.02
N LEU A 193 16.01 -14.52 -16.80
CA LEU A 193 15.30 -15.71 -16.31
C LEU A 193 13.86 -15.79 -16.82
N LEU A 194 13.19 -14.64 -17.04
CA LEU A 194 11.77 -14.55 -17.35
C LEU A 194 11.45 -14.62 -18.84
N ARG A 195 12.36 -14.20 -19.73
CA ARG A 195 12.11 -14.11 -21.17
C ARG A 195 12.60 -15.35 -21.93
N SER A 196 11.99 -15.61 -23.10
CA SER A 196 12.58 -16.49 -24.12
C SER A 196 13.79 -15.79 -24.71
N HIS A 197 14.96 -16.43 -24.63
CA HIS A 197 16.22 -15.87 -25.05
C HIS A 197 16.93 -16.78 -26.06
N PRO A 198 17.93 -16.26 -26.80
CA PRO A 198 18.81 -17.08 -27.64
C PRO A 198 19.42 -18.25 -26.86
N ALA A 199 19.70 -19.35 -27.54
CA ALA A 199 20.16 -20.62 -26.95
C ALA A 199 21.34 -20.46 -25.95
N TRP A 200 22.31 -19.57 -26.25
CA TRP A 200 23.45 -19.33 -25.36
C TRP A 200 23.06 -18.74 -23.99
N LEU A 201 22.03 -17.89 -23.95
CA LEU A 201 21.53 -17.33 -22.68
C LEU A 201 20.72 -18.35 -21.90
N VAL A 202 20.04 -19.26 -22.60
CA VAL A 202 19.33 -20.40 -21.99
C VAL A 202 20.32 -21.31 -21.28
N ALA A 203 21.50 -21.56 -21.84
CA ALA A 203 22.56 -22.35 -21.21
C ALA A 203 23.09 -21.73 -19.91
N LEU A 204 23.03 -20.40 -19.77
CA LEU A 204 23.44 -19.68 -18.54
C LEU A 204 22.35 -19.63 -17.45
N LYS A 205 21.10 -19.97 -17.76
CA LYS A 205 19.99 -19.92 -16.78
C LYS A 205 20.26 -20.68 -15.49
N PRO A 206 20.85 -21.90 -15.47
CA PRO A 206 21.18 -22.60 -14.24
C PRO A 206 22.17 -21.86 -13.35
N LEU A 207 23.17 -21.20 -13.94
CA LEU A 207 24.15 -20.36 -13.23
C LEU A 207 23.48 -19.10 -12.69
N LEU A 208 22.72 -18.38 -13.53
CA LEU A 208 21.99 -17.19 -13.13
C LEU A 208 20.97 -17.49 -12.02
N LYS A 209 20.32 -18.64 -12.08
CA LYS A 209 19.45 -19.12 -10.99
C LYS A 209 20.21 -19.33 -9.68
N ARG A 210 21.49 -19.68 -9.70
CA ARG A 210 22.30 -19.90 -8.51
C ARG A 210 22.81 -18.61 -7.85
N MET A 211 22.83 -17.49 -8.55
CA MET A 211 23.30 -16.21 -8.00
C MET A 211 22.26 -15.57 -7.10
N VAL A 212 22.67 -15.15 -5.90
CA VAL A 212 21.87 -14.31 -5.00
C VAL A 212 22.60 -12.98 -4.90
N LEU A 213 22.04 -11.95 -5.53
CA LEU A 213 22.59 -10.60 -5.48
C LEU A 213 21.87 -9.82 -4.37
N THR A 214 22.60 -9.51 -3.32
CA THR A 214 22.06 -8.92 -2.07
C THR A 214 22.31 -7.44 -1.95
N LYS A 215 23.09 -6.85 -2.88
CA LYS A 215 23.48 -5.44 -2.82
C LYS A 215 22.30 -4.52 -3.09
N ALA A 216 22.03 -3.67 -2.13
CA ALA A 216 21.08 -2.57 -2.24
C ALA A 216 21.77 -1.32 -2.81
N VAL A 217 21.04 -0.54 -3.60
CA VAL A 217 21.46 0.77 -4.08
C VAL A 217 20.34 1.79 -3.87
N PRO A 218 20.65 3.10 -3.72
CA PRO A 218 19.63 4.13 -3.62
C PRO A 218 18.58 4.03 -4.72
N GLY A 219 17.31 4.08 -4.36
CA GLY A 219 16.17 4.01 -5.27
C GLY A 219 15.82 5.36 -5.90
N PHE A 220 16.17 6.44 -5.23
CA PHE A 220 15.80 7.81 -5.56
C PHE A 220 16.98 8.76 -5.38
N SER A 221 16.92 9.90 -6.07
CA SER A 221 17.86 11.00 -5.85
C SER A 221 17.72 11.53 -4.42
N GLY A 222 18.83 11.87 -3.78
CA GLY A 222 18.87 12.37 -2.41
C GLY A 222 19.01 11.29 -1.33
N VAL A 223 18.77 10.01 -1.64
CA VAL A 223 19.02 8.92 -0.69
C VAL A 223 20.52 8.69 -0.57
N ALA A 224 21.04 8.79 0.65
CA ALA A 224 22.48 8.64 0.91
C ALA A 224 22.95 7.20 0.58
N PRO A 225 24.02 7.01 -0.21
CA PRO A 225 24.56 5.67 -0.49
C PRO A 225 24.97 4.89 0.78
N SER A 226 25.36 5.59 1.83
CA SER A 226 25.72 4.99 3.12
C SER A 226 24.55 4.30 3.83
N SER A 227 23.32 4.72 3.57
CA SER A 227 22.11 4.10 4.14
C SER A 227 21.87 2.66 3.65
N ALA A 228 22.52 2.27 2.53
CA ALA A 228 22.46 0.92 1.99
C ALA A 228 23.41 -0.08 2.71
N ARG A 229 24.33 0.41 3.55
CA ARG A 229 25.41 -0.43 4.16
C ARG A 229 24.85 -1.62 4.93
N ASP A 230 23.81 -1.37 5.72
CA ASP A 230 23.19 -2.35 6.60
C ASP A 230 21.87 -2.91 6.06
N ILE A 231 21.64 -2.73 4.75
CA ILE A 231 20.47 -3.28 4.05
C ILE A 231 20.90 -4.42 3.14
N VAL A 232 20.25 -5.57 3.34
CA VAL A 232 20.34 -6.76 2.47
C VAL A 232 19.07 -6.85 1.67
N LEU A 233 19.16 -6.75 0.36
CA LEU A 233 17.98 -6.79 -0.50
C LEU A 233 17.87 -8.15 -1.19
N LEU A 234 16.79 -8.90 -0.89
CA LEU A 234 16.54 -10.23 -1.40
C LEU A 234 15.31 -10.26 -2.32
N GLU A 235 15.14 -11.33 -3.07
CA GLU A 235 13.98 -11.55 -3.92
C GLU A 235 12.84 -12.18 -3.13
N TYR A 236 11.65 -11.56 -3.18
CA TYR A 236 10.47 -12.05 -2.45
C TYR A 236 9.93 -13.35 -3.06
N GLY A 237 9.57 -14.32 -2.22
CA GLY A 237 9.05 -15.62 -2.64
C GLY A 237 10.11 -16.57 -3.24
N ASN A 238 11.39 -16.17 -3.30
CA ASN A 238 12.44 -17.03 -3.84
C ASN A 238 13.05 -17.91 -2.73
N PRO A 239 13.04 -19.25 -2.83
CA PRO A 239 13.62 -20.16 -1.83
C PRO A 239 15.09 -19.86 -1.50
N ARG A 240 15.87 -19.32 -2.44
CA ARG A 240 17.27 -18.95 -2.20
C ARG A 240 17.42 -17.77 -1.26
N SER A 241 16.40 -16.92 -1.15
CA SER A 241 16.36 -15.88 -0.13
C SER A 241 16.31 -16.48 1.28
N ILE A 242 15.57 -17.59 1.45
CA ILE A 242 15.56 -18.36 2.70
C ILE A 242 16.93 -19.00 2.96
N ASP A 243 17.57 -19.58 1.93
CA ASP A 243 18.91 -20.16 2.05
C ASP A 243 19.98 -19.12 2.45
N TYR A 244 19.84 -17.91 1.93
CA TYR A 244 20.71 -16.80 2.34
C TYR A 244 20.48 -16.45 3.82
N ILE A 245 19.24 -16.28 4.25
CA ILE A 245 18.89 -15.95 5.64
C ILE A 245 19.35 -17.08 6.58
N ARG A 246 19.17 -18.35 6.19
CA ARG A 246 19.63 -19.51 6.97
C ARG A 246 21.15 -19.50 7.21
N ARG A 247 21.94 -19.10 6.22
CA ARG A 247 23.41 -19.05 6.32
C ARG A 247 23.95 -17.81 7.04
N HIS A 248 23.23 -16.70 6.98
CA HIS A 248 23.72 -15.39 7.48
C HIS A 248 22.89 -14.84 8.64
N GLY A 249 21.85 -15.55 9.07
CA GLY A 249 20.85 -15.05 10.02
C GLY A 249 21.44 -14.58 11.34
N GLU A 250 22.50 -15.23 11.82
CA GLU A 250 23.19 -14.80 13.05
C GLU A 250 23.83 -13.41 12.96
N SER A 251 24.02 -12.87 11.75
CA SER A 251 24.48 -11.50 11.53
C SER A 251 23.36 -10.51 11.22
N LEU A 252 22.12 -10.99 11.09
CA LEU A 252 20.95 -10.19 10.75
C LEU A 252 20.23 -9.75 12.03
N ALA A 253 19.93 -8.46 12.14
CA ALA A 253 19.08 -7.93 13.19
C ALA A 253 17.62 -8.34 12.97
N GLY A 254 17.17 -8.32 11.73
CA GLY A 254 15.81 -8.71 11.40
C GLY A 254 15.57 -8.84 9.89
N VAL A 255 14.41 -9.39 9.61
CA VAL A 255 13.85 -9.54 8.26
C VAL A 255 12.52 -8.80 8.23
N LEU A 256 12.47 -7.71 7.46
CA LEU A 256 11.28 -6.90 7.27
C LEU A 256 10.58 -7.34 5.98
N VAL A 257 9.32 -7.69 6.09
CA VAL A 257 8.52 -8.21 4.98
C VAL A 257 7.12 -7.63 4.97
N GLU A 258 6.66 -7.22 3.80
CA GLU A 258 5.25 -6.99 3.47
C GLU A 258 4.68 -8.38 3.11
N PRO A 259 3.82 -9.01 3.96
CA PRO A 259 3.43 -10.43 3.79
C PRO A 259 2.74 -10.72 2.47
N VAL A 260 1.98 -9.74 1.97
CA VAL A 260 1.50 -9.68 0.60
C VAL A 260 1.79 -8.29 0.10
N GLN A 261 2.65 -8.21 -0.91
CA GLN A 261 3.11 -6.92 -1.42
C GLN A 261 1.97 -6.16 -2.10
N SER A 262 1.70 -4.94 -1.66
CA SER A 262 0.66 -4.07 -2.21
C SER A 262 0.83 -3.82 -3.72
N ARG A 263 2.06 -3.88 -4.21
CA ARG A 263 2.37 -3.75 -5.65
C ARG A 263 2.25 -5.06 -6.44
N ASN A 264 2.18 -6.19 -5.75
CA ASN A 264 2.03 -7.52 -6.35
C ASN A 264 1.17 -8.43 -5.44
N PRO A 265 -0.11 -8.09 -5.22
CA PRO A 265 -0.98 -8.84 -4.31
C PRO A 265 -1.33 -10.25 -4.82
N GLU A 266 -0.96 -10.58 -6.05
CA GLU A 266 -1.11 -11.91 -6.62
C GLU A 266 -0.11 -12.91 -6.00
N LEU A 267 1.05 -12.43 -5.55
CA LEU A 267 2.06 -13.25 -4.91
C LEU A 267 1.78 -13.40 -3.41
N GLN A 268 1.25 -14.57 -3.03
CA GLN A 268 0.86 -14.93 -1.67
C GLN A 268 1.65 -16.20 -1.24
N PRO A 269 2.95 -16.10 -0.98
CA PRO A 269 3.83 -17.25 -0.84
C PRO A 269 3.79 -17.83 0.58
N ARG A 270 2.72 -18.56 0.92
CA ARG A 270 2.48 -19.16 2.25
C ARG A 270 3.66 -19.96 2.77
N GLU A 271 4.16 -20.90 1.99
CA GLU A 271 5.28 -21.78 2.39
C GLU A 271 6.55 -20.96 2.65
N PHE A 272 6.85 -19.99 1.79
CA PHE A 272 7.99 -19.09 1.97
C PHE A 272 7.89 -18.31 3.29
N LEU A 273 6.71 -17.82 3.64
CA LEU A 273 6.50 -17.07 4.89
C LEU A 273 6.64 -17.97 6.13
N HIS A 274 6.17 -19.21 6.09
CA HIS A 274 6.38 -20.18 7.16
C HIS A 274 7.85 -20.57 7.31
N GLU A 275 8.57 -20.80 6.19
CA GLU A 275 10.02 -21.04 6.24
C GLU A 275 10.77 -19.82 6.76
N LEU A 276 10.34 -18.59 6.39
CA LEU A 276 10.91 -17.35 6.90
C LEU A 276 10.74 -17.25 8.41
N ARG A 277 9.57 -17.58 8.97
CA ARG A 277 9.36 -17.65 10.42
C ARG A 277 10.32 -18.65 11.07
N SER A 278 10.38 -19.87 10.54
CA SER A 278 11.22 -20.93 11.08
C SER A 278 12.71 -20.56 11.10
N VAL A 279 13.20 -19.97 10.00
CA VAL A 279 14.63 -19.63 9.91
C VAL A 279 14.98 -18.42 10.79
N THR A 280 14.10 -17.42 10.91
CA THR A 280 14.34 -16.26 11.77
C THR A 280 14.31 -16.64 13.25
N GLU A 281 13.45 -17.58 13.65
CA GLU A 281 13.42 -18.11 15.01
C GLU A 281 14.72 -18.84 15.37
N LYS A 282 15.19 -19.74 14.49
CA LYS A 282 16.42 -20.50 14.69
C LYS A 282 17.68 -19.64 14.76
N THR A 283 17.72 -18.54 14.02
CA THR A 283 18.90 -17.64 13.96
C THR A 283 18.82 -16.50 14.96
N GLY A 284 17.68 -16.34 15.65
CA GLY A 284 17.45 -15.23 16.58
C GLY A 284 17.33 -13.86 15.90
N SER A 285 17.09 -13.83 14.59
CA SER A 285 16.76 -12.60 13.86
C SER A 285 15.29 -12.23 14.11
N ALA A 286 14.96 -10.94 14.23
CA ALA A 286 13.57 -10.51 14.36
C ALA A 286 12.82 -10.72 13.04
N LEU A 287 11.65 -11.37 13.04
CA LEU A 287 10.71 -11.32 11.94
C LEU A 287 9.80 -10.11 12.13
N ILE A 288 9.86 -9.15 11.21
CA ILE A 288 9.08 -7.92 11.23
C ILE A 288 8.08 -7.96 10.09
N PHE A 289 6.78 -8.00 10.40
CA PHE A 289 5.72 -7.89 9.41
C PHE A 289 5.30 -6.43 9.23
N ASP A 290 5.35 -5.95 8.00
CA ASP A 290 4.72 -4.68 7.63
C ASP A 290 3.26 -4.94 7.23
N GLU A 291 2.38 -4.66 8.15
CA GLU A 291 0.92 -4.85 8.03
C GLU A 291 0.19 -3.54 7.69
N MET A 292 0.88 -2.57 7.09
CA MET A 292 0.27 -1.26 6.78
C MET A 292 -0.93 -1.35 5.83
N ILE A 293 -0.95 -2.34 4.92
CA ILE A 293 -2.07 -2.58 4.01
C ILE A 293 -2.94 -3.75 4.50
N THR A 294 -2.32 -4.81 4.97
CA THR A 294 -2.98 -6.07 5.29
C THR A 294 -3.59 -6.09 6.70
N GLY A 295 -3.04 -5.31 7.62
CA GLY A 295 -3.50 -5.23 9.00
C GLY A 295 -4.95 -4.78 9.10
N PHE A 296 -5.75 -5.51 9.86
CA PHE A 296 -7.18 -5.29 10.10
C PHE A 296 -8.07 -5.38 8.84
N ARG A 297 -7.45 -5.61 7.66
CA ARG A 297 -8.14 -5.68 6.37
C ARG A 297 -8.46 -7.10 5.95
N VAL A 298 -7.46 -7.99 6.00
CA VAL A 298 -7.60 -9.36 5.48
C VAL A 298 -8.15 -10.33 6.53
N ALA A 299 -7.87 -10.05 7.79
CA ALA A 299 -8.36 -10.71 8.99
C ALA A 299 -8.20 -9.73 10.16
N PRO A 300 -8.83 -9.95 11.34
CA PRO A 300 -8.69 -9.07 12.50
C PRO A 300 -7.24 -8.75 12.87
N GLY A 301 -6.37 -9.74 12.99
CA GLY A 301 -4.93 -9.57 13.26
C GLY A 301 -4.06 -9.36 12.01
N GLY A 302 -4.66 -9.16 10.83
CA GLY A 302 -3.93 -8.93 9.58
C GLY A 302 -3.46 -10.21 8.88
N ALA A 303 -2.43 -10.08 8.03
CA ALA A 303 -1.87 -11.21 7.28
C ALA A 303 -1.21 -12.25 8.19
N GLN A 304 -0.68 -11.86 9.35
CA GLN A 304 -0.16 -12.84 10.30
C GLN A 304 -1.24 -13.83 10.75
N SER A 305 -2.45 -13.38 11.05
CA SER A 305 -3.59 -14.25 11.38
C SER A 305 -4.03 -15.07 10.17
N HIS A 306 -4.10 -14.46 8.98
CA HIS A 306 -4.50 -15.12 7.74
C HIS A 306 -3.55 -16.27 7.36
N PHE A 307 -2.25 -16.11 7.56
CA PHE A 307 -1.25 -17.14 7.25
C PHE A 307 -0.95 -18.07 8.42
N GLY A 308 -1.38 -17.74 9.65
CA GLY A 308 -1.04 -18.49 10.86
C GLY A 308 0.43 -18.31 11.25
N ILE A 309 0.97 -17.11 11.14
CA ILE A 309 2.37 -16.79 11.43
C ILE A 309 2.45 -15.75 12.54
N ASP A 310 3.15 -16.06 13.62
CA ASP A 310 3.40 -15.16 14.73
C ASP A 310 4.71 -14.40 14.50
N ALA A 311 4.65 -13.20 13.91
CA ALA A 311 5.80 -12.32 13.75
C ALA A 311 6.30 -11.81 15.11
N ASP A 312 7.59 -11.49 15.22
CA ASP A 312 8.15 -10.94 16.46
C ASP A 312 7.73 -9.48 16.67
N ILE A 313 7.65 -8.72 15.58
CA ILE A 313 7.19 -7.33 15.54
C ILE A 313 6.29 -7.18 14.32
N ALA A 314 5.23 -6.41 14.45
CA ALA A 314 4.37 -6.03 13.34
C ALA A 314 4.07 -4.53 13.38
N THR A 315 4.02 -3.89 12.21
CA THR A 315 3.69 -2.47 12.09
C THR A 315 2.34 -2.30 11.42
N TYR A 316 1.48 -1.51 12.01
CA TYR A 316 0.12 -1.23 11.54
C TYR A 316 -0.09 0.27 11.40
N GLY A 317 -0.99 0.66 10.55
CA GLY A 317 -1.40 2.05 10.34
C GLY A 317 -2.70 2.09 9.54
N LYS A 318 -2.87 3.13 8.73
CA LYS A 318 -4.05 3.27 7.87
C LYS A 318 -5.36 3.03 8.65
N ILE A 319 -5.97 1.85 8.54
CA ILE A 319 -7.23 1.49 9.22
C ILE A 319 -7.16 1.79 10.72
N ALA A 320 -6.03 1.48 11.37
CA ALA A 320 -5.83 1.72 12.80
C ALA A 320 -6.08 3.17 13.23
N GLY A 321 -5.74 4.13 12.37
CA GLY A 321 -5.90 5.56 12.66
C GLY A 321 -7.31 6.11 12.45
N GLY A 322 -8.22 5.32 11.84
CA GLY A 322 -9.59 5.77 11.58
C GLY A 322 -9.69 7.05 10.72
N GLY A 323 -8.72 7.28 9.82
CA GLY A 323 -8.60 8.47 9.00
C GLY A 323 -7.67 9.55 9.56
N LEU A 324 -7.22 9.42 10.82
CA LEU A 324 -6.25 10.34 11.43
C LEU A 324 -4.82 9.77 11.38
N PRO A 325 -3.80 10.64 11.46
CA PRO A 325 -2.39 10.23 11.49
C PRO A 325 -2.09 9.42 12.75
N LEU A 326 -2.09 8.09 12.61
CA LEU A 326 -1.67 7.16 13.64
C LEU A 326 -1.19 5.88 12.99
N SER A 327 -0.09 5.36 13.50
CA SER A 327 0.44 4.03 13.25
C SER A 327 0.86 3.42 14.57
N LEU A 328 1.05 2.12 14.61
CA LEU A 328 1.51 1.44 15.80
C LEU A 328 2.52 0.35 15.47
N ILE A 329 3.36 0.06 16.44
CA ILE A 329 4.26 -1.07 16.46
C ILE A 329 3.76 -2.00 17.56
N ALA A 330 3.40 -3.23 17.20
CA ALA A 330 2.99 -4.28 18.11
C ALA A 330 4.02 -5.40 18.09
N GLY A 331 4.40 -5.94 19.24
CA GLY A 331 5.43 -6.96 19.26
C GLY A 331 5.50 -7.76 20.55
N LYS A 332 6.33 -8.81 20.50
CA LYS A 332 6.65 -9.63 21.68
C LYS A 332 7.40 -8.80 22.72
N GLY A 333 7.12 -9.03 23.99
CA GLY A 333 7.73 -8.30 25.12
C GLY A 333 9.25 -8.19 25.01
N ARG A 334 9.92 -9.29 24.68
CA ARG A 334 11.40 -9.33 24.52
C ARG A 334 11.97 -8.34 23.49
N PHE A 335 11.17 -7.85 22.55
CA PHE A 335 11.55 -6.80 21.61
C PHE A 335 11.04 -5.44 22.07
N MET A 336 9.76 -5.39 22.48
CA MET A 336 9.10 -4.13 22.84
C MET A 336 9.66 -3.53 24.14
N ASP A 337 10.27 -4.32 25.00
CA ASP A 337 10.95 -3.84 26.20
C ASP A 337 12.11 -2.87 25.87
N PHE A 338 12.68 -2.96 24.68
CA PHE A 338 13.66 -1.98 24.20
C PHE A 338 13.09 -0.59 23.88
N VAL A 339 11.78 -0.39 23.98
CA VAL A 339 11.15 0.94 23.85
C VAL A 339 11.25 1.73 25.15
N ASP A 340 11.04 1.07 26.31
CA ASP A 340 10.91 1.74 27.61
C ASP A 340 11.68 1.07 28.76
N GLY A 341 12.41 0.00 28.49
CA GLY A 341 13.18 -0.76 29.49
C GLY A 341 12.48 -2.00 30.01
N GLY A 342 11.23 -2.25 29.61
CA GLY A 342 10.40 -3.38 30.06
C GLY A 342 9.56 -3.11 31.28
N ALA A 343 8.78 -4.11 31.68
CA ALA A 343 7.85 -3.98 32.81
C ALA A 343 8.57 -3.97 34.16
N TRP A 344 8.15 -3.04 35.01
CA TRP A 344 8.52 -2.95 36.43
C TRP A 344 7.31 -2.42 37.22
N ALA A 345 7.29 -2.62 38.53
CA ALA A 345 6.17 -2.24 39.37
C ALA A 345 6.59 -1.20 40.44
N TYR A 346 5.63 -0.35 40.82
CA TYR A 346 5.83 0.57 41.94
C TYR A 346 5.74 -0.19 43.25
N GLY A 347 6.56 0.21 44.24
CA GLY A 347 6.52 -0.36 45.60
C GLY A 347 7.31 -1.65 45.80
N ASP A 348 8.02 -2.14 44.79
CA ASP A 348 8.91 -3.29 44.91
C ASP A 348 10.35 -2.95 44.41
N SER A 349 11.23 -3.95 44.32
CA SER A 349 12.62 -3.78 43.87
C SER A 349 12.80 -4.00 42.37
N SER A 350 11.73 -4.14 41.57
CA SER A 350 11.83 -4.32 40.13
C SER A 350 12.29 -3.04 39.43
N PHE A 351 13.02 -3.19 38.35
CA PHE A 351 13.59 -2.08 37.58
C PHE A 351 13.70 -2.46 36.08
N PRO A 352 13.92 -1.48 35.17
CA PRO A 352 14.11 -1.75 33.76
C PRO A 352 15.23 -2.77 33.50
N LYS A 353 14.93 -3.82 32.74
CA LYS A 353 15.86 -4.94 32.49
C LYS A 353 16.77 -4.71 31.30
N VAL A 354 16.41 -3.81 30.39
CA VAL A 354 17.15 -3.51 29.16
C VAL A 354 17.30 -2.01 28.97
N ALA A 355 18.37 -1.59 28.33
CA ALA A 355 18.56 -0.19 27.96
C ALA A 355 17.62 0.17 26.80
N PRO A 356 16.75 1.18 26.94
CA PRO A 356 15.83 1.56 25.88
C PRO A 356 16.53 2.18 24.68
N THR A 357 16.02 1.91 23.49
CA THR A 357 16.37 2.66 22.28
C THR A 357 15.60 3.98 22.25
N PHE A 358 16.09 4.94 21.46
CA PHE A 358 15.37 6.22 21.35
C PHE A 358 14.06 6.06 20.57
N PHE A 359 12.97 6.41 21.21
CA PHE A 359 11.64 6.53 20.63
C PHE A 359 10.97 7.79 21.19
N ALA A 360 10.60 8.71 20.31
CA ALA A 360 9.90 9.93 20.67
C ALA A 360 9.12 10.50 19.49
N GLY A 361 8.17 11.36 19.78
CA GLY A 361 7.38 12.12 18.80
C GLY A 361 6.33 12.95 19.53
N THR A 362 6.30 14.25 19.24
CA THR A 362 5.37 15.20 19.89
C THR A 362 3.90 14.75 19.77
N TYR A 363 3.55 14.15 18.63
CA TYR A 363 2.17 13.78 18.30
C TYR A 363 1.90 12.27 18.37
N CYS A 364 2.84 11.44 18.82
CA CYS A 364 2.70 9.97 18.77
C CYS A 364 1.49 9.42 19.54
N ARG A 365 0.95 10.17 20.47
CA ARG A 365 -0.24 9.80 21.28
C ARG A 365 -1.24 10.95 21.31
N HIS A 366 -1.44 11.59 20.15
CA HIS A 366 -2.37 12.70 20.02
C HIS A 366 -3.79 12.25 20.42
N PRO A 367 -4.46 12.93 21.37
CA PRO A 367 -5.73 12.47 21.92
C PRO A 367 -6.83 12.24 20.87
N LEU A 368 -6.95 13.08 19.85
CA LEU A 368 -7.93 12.89 18.77
C LEU A 368 -7.62 11.61 17.95
N ALA A 369 -6.34 11.37 17.65
CA ALA A 369 -5.94 10.18 16.93
C ALA A 369 -6.15 8.90 17.74
N LEU A 370 -5.90 8.95 19.06
CA LEU A 370 -6.20 7.85 19.99
C LEU A 370 -7.71 7.61 20.12
N ALA A 371 -8.55 8.66 20.16
CA ALA A 371 -10.00 8.52 20.21
C ALA A 371 -10.54 7.81 18.96
N ALA A 372 -10.07 8.21 17.77
CA ALA A 372 -10.42 7.54 16.52
C ALA A 372 -9.93 6.09 16.50
N ALA A 373 -8.66 5.85 16.89
CA ALA A 373 -8.05 4.53 16.92
C ALA A 373 -8.75 3.60 17.93
N LYS A 374 -9.12 4.09 19.10
CA LYS A 374 -9.92 3.35 20.08
C LYS A 374 -11.27 2.93 19.50
N ALA A 375 -11.98 3.87 18.86
CA ALA A 375 -13.27 3.59 18.24
C ALA A 375 -13.14 2.51 17.15
N VAL A 376 -12.09 2.57 16.32
CA VAL A 376 -11.79 1.53 15.33
C VAL A 376 -11.49 0.19 15.98
N ALA A 377 -10.61 0.16 17.00
CA ALA A 377 -10.23 -1.08 17.66
C ALA A 377 -11.43 -1.74 18.37
N THR A 378 -12.27 -0.96 19.04
CA THR A 378 -13.52 -1.43 19.65
C THR A 378 -14.43 -2.05 18.58
N ARG A 379 -14.66 -1.36 17.48
CA ARG A 379 -15.50 -1.83 16.37
C ARG A 379 -14.98 -3.12 15.76
N LEU A 380 -13.65 -3.24 15.55
CA LEU A 380 -13.01 -4.46 15.02
C LEU A 380 -13.21 -5.67 15.98
N LEU A 381 -13.18 -5.44 17.29
CA LEU A 381 -13.41 -6.49 18.28
C LEU A 381 -14.88 -6.91 18.35
N GLU A 382 -15.81 -5.95 18.24
CA GLU A 382 -17.24 -6.20 18.23
C GLU A 382 -17.70 -6.98 16.99
N ASP A 383 -17.26 -6.54 15.81
CA ASP A 383 -17.63 -7.18 14.55
C ASP A 383 -16.92 -8.54 14.36
N GLY A 384 -15.77 -8.74 15.03
CA GLY A 384 -14.96 -9.94 14.92
C GLY A 384 -14.50 -10.22 13.49
N PRO A 385 -14.20 -11.50 13.12
CA PRO A 385 -13.72 -11.86 11.80
C PRO A 385 -14.78 -11.74 10.69
N VAL A 386 -16.05 -11.70 11.05
CA VAL A 386 -17.18 -11.67 10.10
C VAL A 386 -17.14 -10.43 9.20
N LEU A 387 -16.68 -9.30 9.73
CA LEU A 387 -16.50 -8.07 8.94
C LEU A 387 -15.55 -8.31 7.75
N GLN A 388 -14.35 -8.82 8.03
CA GLN A 388 -13.35 -9.08 6.99
C GLN A 388 -13.78 -10.20 6.06
N GLU A 389 -14.34 -11.29 6.59
CA GLU A 389 -14.81 -12.42 5.79
C GLU A 389 -15.86 -11.99 4.76
N ASN A 390 -16.87 -11.23 5.19
CA ASN A 390 -17.91 -10.72 4.30
C ASN A 390 -17.35 -9.77 3.25
N LEU A 391 -16.51 -8.82 3.64
CA LEU A 391 -15.94 -7.84 2.71
C LEU A 391 -14.98 -8.50 1.71
N ASN A 392 -14.19 -9.48 2.16
CA ASN A 392 -13.32 -10.28 1.31
C ASN A 392 -14.11 -11.11 0.31
N ALA A 393 -15.21 -11.76 0.74
CA ALA A 393 -16.09 -12.52 -0.13
C ALA A 393 -16.74 -11.63 -1.20
N ARG A 394 -17.25 -10.43 -0.82
CA ARG A 394 -17.82 -9.46 -1.76
C ARG A 394 -16.79 -8.98 -2.79
N THR A 395 -15.55 -8.72 -2.34
CA THR A 395 -14.47 -8.29 -3.24
C THR A 395 -14.08 -9.39 -4.20
N LYS A 396 -14.00 -10.64 -3.73
CA LYS A 396 -13.73 -11.80 -4.57
C LYS A 396 -14.82 -11.99 -5.63
N ALA A 397 -16.11 -11.96 -5.23
CA ALA A 397 -17.24 -12.08 -6.14
C ALA A 397 -17.25 -10.96 -7.20
N PHE A 398 -16.96 -9.72 -6.81
CA PHE A 398 -16.78 -8.60 -7.75
C PHE A 398 -15.70 -8.89 -8.79
N VAL A 399 -14.51 -9.32 -8.35
CA VAL A 399 -13.38 -9.61 -9.25
C VAL A 399 -13.69 -10.78 -10.18
N GLU A 400 -14.34 -11.84 -9.69
CA GLU A 400 -14.75 -12.99 -10.51
C GLU A 400 -15.77 -12.58 -11.58
N ARG A 401 -16.80 -11.81 -11.22
CA ARG A 401 -17.77 -11.27 -12.15
C ARG A 401 -17.12 -10.37 -13.21
N LEU A 402 -16.24 -9.45 -12.78
CA LEU A 402 -15.53 -8.55 -13.68
C LEU A 402 -14.66 -9.33 -14.68
N ASN A 403 -13.91 -10.31 -14.21
CA ASN A 403 -13.08 -11.16 -15.07
C ASN A 403 -13.90 -11.96 -16.09
N GLY A 404 -15.06 -12.47 -15.71
CA GLY A 404 -16.00 -13.13 -16.63
C GLY A 404 -16.42 -12.18 -17.75
N THR A 405 -16.94 -11.02 -17.40
CA THR A 405 -17.39 -10.00 -18.36
C THR A 405 -16.27 -9.52 -19.29
N LEU A 406 -15.06 -9.29 -18.75
CA LEU A 406 -13.89 -8.86 -19.56
C LEU A 406 -13.47 -9.95 -20.56
N LYS A 407 -13.50 -11.21 -20.14
CA LYS A 407 -13.22 -12.35 -21.02
C LYS A 407 -14.24 -12.45 -22.14
N ASP A 408 -15.54 -12.34 -21.82
CA ASP A 408 -16.63 -12.42 -22.81
C ASP A 408 -16.57 -11.25 -23.81
N ALA A 409 -16.07 -10.08 -23.36
CA ALA A 409 -15.82 -8.92 -24.22
C ALA A 409 -14.50 -9.02 -25.03
N GLY A 410 -13.71 -10.09 -24.88
CA GLY A 410 -12.43 -10.26 -25.58
C GLY A 410 -11.34 -9.28 -25.13
N LEU A 411 -11.42 -8.76 -23.90
CA LEU A 411 -10.46 -7.79 -23.35
C LEU A 411 -9.33 -8.52 -22.60
N PRO A 412 -8.04 -8.28 -22.91
CA PRO A 412 -6.90 -9.02 -22.37
C PRO A 412 -6.47 -8.48 -20.99
N VAL A 413 -7.42 -8.21 -20.12
CA VAL A 413 -7.19 -7.69 -18.77
C VAL A 413 -7.88 -8.58 -17.77
N ALA A 414 -7.17 -8.96 -16.72
CA ALA A 414 -7.70 -9.72 -15.60
C ALA A 414 -7.37 -9.02 -14.29
N PHE A 415 -8.30 -9.08 -13.36
CA PHE A 415 -8.12 -8.58 -12.00
C PHE A 415 -7.87 -9.74 -11.03
N MET A 416 -7.31 -9.40 -9.88
CA MET A 416 -7.11 -10.28 -8.75
C MET A 416 -7.47 -9.55 -7.45
N SER A 417 -7.70 -10.29 -6.38
CA SER A 417 -7.97 -9.73 -5.06
C SER A 417 -7.17 -10.42 -3.96
N PHE A 418 -6.90 -9.67 -2.90
CA PHE A 418 -6.43 -10.19 -1.62
C PHE A 418 -7.09 -9.39 -0.50
N GLY A 419 -7.90 -10.07 0.30
CA GLY A 419 -8.78 -9.37 1.22
C GLY A 419 -9.76 -8.48 0.45
N SER A 420 -9.99 -7.28 0.94
CA SER A 420 -10.82 -6.27 0.26
C SER A 420 -10.01 -5.31 -0.64
N PHE A 421 -8.81 -5.68 -1.00
CA PHE A 421 -7.98 -5.03 -2.02
C PHE A 421 -8.06 -5.78 -3.34
N PHE A 422 -8.21 -5.08 -4.47
CA PHE A 422 -8.20 -5.65 -5.80
C PHE A 422 -7.30 -4.86 -6.75
N ALA A 423 -6.74 -5.52 -7.74
CA ALA A 423 -5.85 -4.88 -8.72
C ALA A 423 -5.81 -5.63 -10.04
N ILE A 424 -5.37 -4.95 -11.11
CA ILE A 424 -5.03 -5.57 -12.39
C ILE A 424 -3.88 -6.55 -12.17
N SER A 425 -4.08 -7.81 -12.52
CA SER A 425 -3.04 -8.85 -12.50
C SER A 425 -2.01 -8.60 -13.58
N ALA A 426 -0.76 -8.36 -13.19
CA ALA A 426 0.32 -8.16 -14.14
C ALA A 426 0.68 -9.45 -14.90
N ALA A 427 0.45 -10.62 -14.31
CA ALA A 427 0.75 -11.91 -14.91
C ALA A 427 -0.28 -12.35 -15.95
N ARG A 428 -1.56 -11.95 -15.75
CA ARG A 428 -2.69 -12.39 -16.57
C ARG A 428 -3.20 -11.31 -17.55
N SER A 429 -2.60 -10.11 -17.53
CA SER A 429 -3.06 -8.99 -18.37
C SER A 429 -2.01 -8.58 -19.41
N ARG A 430 -2.49 -8.17 -20.57
CA ARG A 430 -1.68 -7.54 -21.63
C ARG A 430 -2.12 -6.09 -21.76
N ILE A 431 -1.78 -5.27 -20.77
CA ILE A 431 -2.11 -3.84 -20.73
C ILE A 431 -0.83 -3.03 -20.50
N SER A 432 -0.62 -1.99 -21.29
CA SER A 432 0.52 -1.10 -21.16
C SER A 432 0.38 -0.14 -19.96
N PRO A 433 1.47 0.37 -19.40
CA PRO A 433 1.40 1.42 -18.38
C PRO A 433 0.64 2.68 -18.82
N GLN A 434 0.73 3.04 -20.12
CA GLN A 434 -0.01 4.15 -20.69
C GLN A 434 -1.53 3.86 -20.67
N ALA A 435 -1.94 2.65 -21.07
CA ALA A 435 -3.35 2.25 -21.05
C ALA A 435 -3.91 2.21 -19.61
N VAL A 436 -3.13 1.78 -18.62
CA VAL A 436 -3.53 1.86 -17.19
C VAL A 436 -3.75 3.31 -16.77
N THR A 437 -2.88 4.23 -17.21
CA THR A 437 -3.03 5.66 -16.93
C THR A 437 -4.31 6.21 -17.58
N MET A 438 -4.56 5.88 -18.85
CA MET A 438 -5.76 6.33 -19.55
C MET A 438 -7.03 5.74 -18.94
N LEU A 439 -6.98 4.48 -18.51
CA LEU A 439 -8.10 3.87 -17.76
C LEU A 439 -8.44 4.68 -16.51
N SER A 440 -7.46 5.12 -15.74
CA SER A 440 -7.72 5.91 -14.53
C SER A 440 -8.40 7.26 -14.84
N PHE A 441 -8.05 7.92 -15.95
CA PHE A 441 -8.75 9.15 -16.38
C PHE A 441 -10.17 8.85 -16.87
N LEU A 442 -10.40 7.76 -17.58
CA LEU A 442 -11.73 7.33 -17.99
C LEU A 442 -12.62 7.02 -16.78
N LEU A 443 -12.07 6.33 -15.77
CA LEU A 443 -12.79 6.05 -14.51
C LEU A 443 -13.16 7.35 -13.78
N LEU A 444 -12.23 8.30 -13.64
CA LEU A 444 -12.51 9.61 -13.05
C LEU A 444 -13.60 10.35 -13.86
N THR A 445 -13.53 10.31 -15.18
CA THR A 445 -14.55 10.92 -16.04
C THR A 445 -15.91 10.24 -15.87
N SER A 446 -15.95 8.94 -15.64
CA SER A 446 -17.19 8.18 -15.40
C SER A 446 -17.74 8.31 -13.97
N GLY A 447 -17.02 8.93 -13.03
CA GLY A 447 -17.47 9.09 -11.64
C GLY A 447 -16.96 8.01 -10.69
N VAL A 448 -15.86 7.34 -11.02
CA VAL A 448 -15.13 6.45 -10.12
C VAL A 448 -13.79 7.08 -9.74
N HIS A 449 -13.56 7.30 -8.45
CA HIS A 449 -12.32 7.89 -7.97
C HIS A 449 -11.23 6.84 -7.75
N LEU A 450 -10.12 7.04 -8.45
CA LEU A 450 -8.88 6.30 -8.33
C LEU A 450 -7.72 7.26 -8.59
N ARG A 451 -6.61 7.10 -7.93
CA ARG A 451 -5.43 7.92 -8.23
C ARG A 451 -4.87 7.53 -9.60
N ALA A 452 -4.56 8.53 -10.42
CA ALA A 452 -4.08 8.31 -11.77
C ALA A 452 -2.84 7.38 -11.80
N GLY A 453 -2.90 6.34 -12.63
CA GLY A 453 -1.86 5.33 -12.78
C GLY A 453 -1.90 4.18 -11.76
N ASP A 454 -2.78 4.20 -10.77
CA ASP A 454 -3.00 3.05 -9.89
C ASP A 454 -3.70 1.91 -10.64
N ARG A 455 -3.40 0.68 -10.25
CA ARG A 455 -3.87 -0.53 -10.94
C ARG A 455 -5.11 -1.14 -10.32
N GLY A 456 -5.59 -0.62 -9.21
CA GLY A 456 -6.70 -1.19 -8.47
C GLY A 456 -7.09 -0.34 -7.29
N GLY A 457 -7.98 -0.87 -6.46
CA GLY A 457 -8.59 -0.14 -5.37
C GLY A 457 -8.95 -1.03 -4.19
N PHE A 458 -9.73 -0.46 -3.29
CA PHE A 458 -10.17 -1.08 -2.06
C PHE A 458 -11.70 -0.99 -1.97
N LEU A 459 -12.35 -2.09 -1.62
CA LEU A 459 -13.72 -2.03 -1.15
C LEU A 459 -13.72 -1.72 0.36
N SER A 460 -14.74 -0.99 0.79
CA SER A 460 -15.04 -0.67 2.18
C SER A 460 -16.40 -1.24 2.56
N THR A 461 -16.71 -1.25 3.85
CA THR A 461 -18.03 -1.66 4.35
C THR A 461 -19.15 -0.70 3.91
N ALA A 462 -18.79 0.52 3.46
CA ALA A 462 -19.73 1.53 3.02
C ALA A 462 -20.16 1.39 1.55
N HIS A 463 -19.45 0.60 0.74
CA HIS A 463 -19.87 0.35 -0.64
C HIS A 463 -21.12 -0.53 -0.66
N SER A 464 -22.18 -0.05 -1.31
CA SER A 464 -23.37 -0.85 -1.63
C SER A 464 -23.10 -1.81 -2.81
N ASP A 465 -24.02 -2.72 -3.08
CA ASP A 465 -23.92 -3.60 -4.24
C ASP A 465 -24.14 -2.82 -5.55
N ASP A 466 -24.92 -1.73 -5.49
CA ASP A 466 -25.09 -0.79 -6.60
C ASP A 466 -23.79 -0.05 -6.91
N ASP A 467 -23.04 0.41 -5.89
CA ASP A 467 -21.72 1.02 -6.07
C ASP A 467 -20.74 0.05 -6.72
N ILE A 468 -20.73 -1.21 -6.26
CA ILE A 468 -19.86 -2.25 -6.83
C ILE A 468 -20.24 -2.55 -8.30
N THR A 469 -21.51 -2.53 -8.61
CA THR A 469 -22.01 -2.70 -9.98
C THR A 469 -21.64 -1.50 -10.84
N PHE A 470 -21.79 -0.30 -10.33
CA PHE A 470 -21.38 0.92 -11.02
C PHE A 470 -19.86 0.91 -11.34
N VAL A 471 -19.01 0.52 -10.37
CA VAL A 471 -17.57 0.38 -10.60
C VAL A 471 -17.27 -0.69 -11.64
N HIS A 472 -17.95 -1.85 -11.59
CA HIS A 472 -17.83 -2.90 -12.60
C HIS A 472 -18.08 -2.37 -14.01
N ASP A 473 -19.21 -1.68 -14.20
CA ASP A 473 -19.62 -1.17 -15.50
C ASP A 473 -18.68 -0.07 -16.01
N ALA A 474 -18.23 0.81 -15.11
CA ALA A 474 -17.25 1.85 -15.45
C ALA A 474 -15.90 1.26 -15.89
N VAL A 475 -15.42 0.21 -15.24
CA VAL A 475 -14.19 -0.50 -15.65
C VAL A 475 -14.35 -1.16 -17.01
N LEU A 476 -15.48 -1.84 -17.23
CA LEU A 476 -15.77 -2.48 -18.53
C LEU A 476 -15.83 -1.43 -19.65
N GLN A 477 -16.58 -0.35 -19.46
CA GLN A 477 -16.69 0.75 -20.42
C GLN A 477 -15.33 1.41 -20.70
N GLY A 478 -14.55 1.68 -19.65
CA GLY A 478 -13.22 2.27 -19.79
C GLY A 478 -12.26 1.38 -20.59
N LEU A 479 -12.22 0.08 -20.31
CA LEU A 479 -11.36 -0.87 -21.06
C LEU A 479 -11.85 -1.07 -22.50
N THR A 480 -13.17 -1.07 -22.74
CA THR A 480 -13.75 -1.11 -24.10
C THR A 480 -13.35 0.14 -24.88
N ALA A 481 -13.47 1.33 -24.28
CA ALA A 481 -13.06 2.58 -24.92
C ALA A 481 -11.56 2.59 -25.26
N LEU A 482 -10.70 2.02 -24.39
CA LEU A 482 -9.28 1.87 -24.70
C LEU A 482 -9.04 0.95 -25.90
N ALA A 483 -9.81 -0.13 -26.04
CA ALA A 483 -9.71 -1.03 -27.18
C ALA A 483 -10.17 -0.35 -28.47
N ASP A 484 -11.29 0.38 -28.43
CA ASP A 484 -11.82 1.12 -29.57
C ASP A 484 -10.86 2.23 -30.03
N HIS A 485 -10.15 2.83 -29.10
CA HIS A 485 -9.07 3.79 -29.36
C HIS A 485 -7.71 3.14 -29.72
N ARG A 486 -7.62 1.82 -29.84
CA ARG A 486 -6.38 1.07 -30.14
C ARG A 486 -5.25 1.29 -29.11
N LEU A 487 -5.59 1.63 -27.88
CA LEU A 487 -4.66 1.71 -26.74
C LEU A 487 -4.59 0.38 -25.98
N LEU A 488 -5.48 -0.54 -26.28
CA LEU A 488 -5.55 -1.92 -25.78
C LEU A 488 -5.92 -2.85 -26.93
N ASP A 489 -5.11 -3.88 -27.17
CA ASP A 489 -5.43 -4.89 -28.17
C ASP A 489 -6.55 -5.80 -27.65
N ARG A 490 -7.48 -6.20 -28.53
CA ARG A 490 -8.45 -7.30 -28.24
C ARG A 490 -7.81 -8.65 -28.56
N HIS A 491 -8.29 -9.70 -27.92
CA HIS A 491 -7.88 -11.09 -28.23
C HIS A 491 -8.43 -11.53 -29.57
#